data_6ec8921ea71a0fe62cc99f5454cb9519
#
_entry.id   6ec8921ea71a0fe62cc99f5454cb9519
#
_cell.length_a   1.000
_cell.length_b   1.000
_cell.length_c   1.000
_cell.angle_alpha   90.00
_cell.angle_beta   90.00
_cell.angle_gamma   90.00
#
_symmetry.space_group_name_H-M   'P 1'
#
loop_
_entity.id
_entity.type
_entity.pdbx_description
1 polymer ?
#
loop_
_entity_poly.entity_id
_entity_poly.type
_entity_poly.pdbx_seq_one_letter_code
_entity_poly.pdbx_strand_id
1 'polypeptide(L)'
;MNNLKKQILSVAVATSTVLSCVPVSMAAIPADVQGTRYEEPVQILSALNIMVGDENGAYRLDDTIIRSEVAKMAIHALGLEDAAESSKGQTMFDDVSTDHWANGYINLAVSQGIIEGDGDGNFRPNAPISYAEAMTIMVRATGYTVSAEENGGYPHGYMKTGTSNGLAKNVQGSYSDKISRGNVAYLTTNALESKLMEQTGFGSDGKYEITEKTLLKDKLKVTKDTGCITAIENTSLTGSSSLAKGQIKIDNKTYETAYNMNNLLGYNVTYYVKNEGKNDESVILAMPIQNQNNDLTISSELFSKLTTKNGNTAIEYFKDENTSKTNTAEISSDATLIYNGKYQAMDKNLIDLTDKSGNITLLDSNKNGKYDIVFVKNYENIVVDSVSSTGKIVDKYSQKVLKLDDTVDFRITKGLEEISVSDLAEYDVLSVAASLDKELYE
;
A
#
# COMPACT_ATOMS: atom_id res chain seq x y z
N MET A 1 -50.80 -50.20 21.62
CA MET A 1 -50.64 -50.01 20.15
C MET A 1 -50.76 -48.52 19.85
N ASN A 2 -49.68 -47.79 19.87
CA ASN A 2 -49.69 -46.38 19.46
C ASN A 2 -48.37 -46.06 18.75
N ASN A 3 -48.48 -45.80 17.45
CA ASN A 3 -47.39 -45.38 16.59
C ASN A 3 -47.02 -43.92 16.89
N LEU A 4 -45.86 -43.70 17.43
CA LEU A 4 -45.23 -42.37 17.51
C LEU A 4 -44.45 -42.10 16.25
N LYS A 5 -44.98 -41.24 15.38
CA LYS A 5 -44.25 -40.69 14.24
C LYS A 5 -43.17 -39.76 14.76
N LYS A 6 -41.93 -40.09 14.57
CA LYS A 6 -40.78 -39.20 14.74
C LYS A 6 -40.78 -38.19 13.59
N GLN A 7 -41.13 -36.94 13.87
CA GLN A 7 -40.84 -35.82 13.01
C GLN A 7 -39.36 -35.43 13.22
N ILE A 8 -38.56 -35.62 12.17
CA ILE A 8 -37.22 -35.11 12.10
C ILE A 8 -37.31 -33.65 11.66
N LEU A 9 -37.09 -32.74 12.60
CA LEU A 9 -36.99 -31.31 12.32
C LEU A 9 -35.52 -31.06 11.83
N SER A 10 -35.35 -30.93 10.54
CA SER A 10 -34.09 -30.49 9.95
C SER A 10 -33.94 -29.01 10.16
N VAL A 11 -33.17 -28.61 11.16
CA VAL A 11 -32.67 -27.24 11.33
C VAL A 11 -31.56 -27.04 10.30
N ALA A 12 -31.88 -26.35 9.22
CA ALA A 12 -30.88 -25.81 8.32
C ALA A 12 -30.15 -24.68 9.07
N VAL A 13 -28.98 -24.97 9.61
CA VAL A 13 -28.04 -23.94 10.06
C VAL A 13 -27.46 -23.32 8.82
N ALA A 14 -28.00 -22.16 8.43
CA ALA A 14 -27.35 -21.26 7.50
C ALA A 14 -26.10 -20.71 8.22
N THR A 15 -24.98 -21.32 8.00
CA THR A 15 -23.68 -20.70 8.31
C THR A 15 -23.49 -19.55 7.34
N SER A 16 -23.95 -18.37 7.75
CA SER A 16 -23.43 -17.12 7.21
C SER A 16 -21.96 -17.05 7.62
N THR A 17 -21.06 -17.41 6.71
CA THR A 17 -19.65 -17.01 6.80
C THR A 17 -19.64 -15.50 6.67
N VAL A 18 -19.70 -14.83 7.81
CA VAL A 18 -19.23 -13.45 7.92
C VAL A 18 -17.75 -13.57 7.63
N LEU A 19 -17.32 -13.23 6.40
CA LEU A 19 -15.94 -12.88 6.13
C LEU A 19 -15.67 -11.66 7.03
N SER A 20 -15.08 -11.92 8.20
CA SER A 20 -14.45 -10.86 8.97
C SER A 20 -13.27 -10.39 8.11
N CYS A 21 -13.47 -9.29 7.39
CA CYS A 21 -12.35 -8.54 6.84
C CYS A 21 -11.51 -8.05 8.02
N VAL A 22 -10.52 -8.83 8.40
CA VAL A 22 -9.45 -8.34 9.25
C VAL A 22 -8.75 -7.27 8.42
N PRO A 23 -8.70 -6.01 8.86
CA PRO A 23 -7.99 -4.98 8.11
C PRO A 23 -6.54 -5.42 7.99
N VAL A 24 -6.15 -5.78 6.79
CA VAL A 24 -4.75 -6.08 6.49
C VAL A 24 -4.02 -4.76 6.68
N SER A 25 -3.10 -4.69 7.64
CA SER A 25 -2.15 -3.57 7.71
C SER A 25 -1.56 -3.41 6.30
N MET A 26 -1.47 -2.18 5.78
CA MET A 26 -0.63 -1.98 4.59
C MET A 26 0.67 -2.69 4.88
N ALA A 27 0.98 -3.73 4.11
CA ALA A 27 2.18 -4.53 4.36
C ALA A 27 3.34 -3.55 4.54
N ALA A 28 4.03 -3.65 5.66
CA ALA A 28 5.17 -2.78 5.90
C ALA A 28 6.05 -2.84 4.66
N ILE A 29 6.48 -1.68 4.17
CA ILE A 29 7.33 -1.63 2.98
C ILE A 29 8.53 -2.54 3.25
N PRO A 30 8.76 -3.57 2.45
CA PRO A 30 9.85 -4.50 2.69
C PRO A 30 11.19 -3.76 2.82
N ALA A 31 12.06 -4.25 3.70
CA ALA A 31 13.31 -3.57 4.03
C ALA A 31 14.22 -3.36 2.80
N ASP A 32 14.15 -4.24 1.80
CA ASP A 32 14.89 -4.13 0.55
C ASP A 32 14.26 -3.13 -0.45
N VAL A 33 13.06 -2.63 -0.15
CA VAL A 33 12.34 -1.62 -0.95
C VAL A 33 12.40 -0.24 -0.30
N GLN A 34 12.28 -0.18 1.02
CA GLN A 34 12.19 1.05 1.80
C GLN A 34 13.37 1.99 1.55
N GLY A 35 13.07 3.26 1.23
CA GLY A 35 14.08 4.31 0.97
C GLY A 35 14.83 4.15 -0.35
N THR A 36 14.53 3.12 -1.16
CA THR A 36 15.11 2.99 -2.50
C THR A 36 14.37 3.86 -3.51
N ARG A 37 14.99 4.11 -4.65
CA ARG A 37 14.33 4.77 -5.78
C ARG A 37 13.12 3.99 -6.33
N TYR A 38 13.03 2.71 -6.04
CA TYR A 38 11.99 1.80 -6.53
C TYR A 38 10.79 1.69 -5.58
N GLU A 39 10.80 2.40 -4.46
CA GLU A 39 9.75 2.30 -3.44
C GLU A 39 8.36 2.59 -4.00
N GLU A 40 8.18 3.74 -4.66
CA GLU A 40 6.89 4.11 -5.24
C GLU A 40 6.39 3.10 -6.29
N PRO A 41 7.14 2.74 -7.36
CA PRO A 41 6.63 1.79 -8.35
C PRO A 41 6.36 0.40 -7.78
N VAL A 42 7.15 -0.07 -6.80
CA VAL A 42 6.92 -1.37 -6.17
C VAL A 42 5.65 -1.36 -5.32
N GLN A 43 5.40 -0.31 -4.54
CA GLN A 43 4.16 -0.18 -3.77
C GLN A 43 2.93 -0.20 -4.68
N ILE A 44 2.96 0.54 -5.80
CA ILE A 44 1.87 0.55 -6.78
C ILE A 44 1.62 -0.85 -7.35
N LEU A 45 2.68 -1.52 -7.83
CA LEU A 45 2.53 -2.84 -8.45
C LEU A 45 2.16 -3.92 -7.43
N SER A 46 2.60 -3.79 -6.19
CA SER A 46 2.21 -4.68 -5.10
C SER A 46 0.73 -4.54 -4.75
N ALA A 47 0.25 -3.30 -4.59
CA ALA A 47 -1.17 -3.03 -4.32
C ALA A 47 -2.10 -3.51 -5.45
N LEU A 48 -1.59 -3.57 -6.68
CA LEU A 48 -2.28 -4.08 -7.87
C LEU A 48 -2.05 -5.59 -8.10
N ASN A 49 -1.33 -6.28 -7.22
CA ASN A 49 -0.95 -7.69 -7.36
C ASN A 49 -0.20 -8.01 -8.67
N ILE A 50 0.47 -7.02 -9.28
CA ILE A 50 1.27 -7.20 -10.51
C ILE A 50 2.66 -7.72 -10.20
N MET A 51 3.27 -7.23 -9.11
CA MET A 51 4.58 -7.63 -8.63
C MET A 51 4.50 -8.02 -7.15
N VAL A 52 5.05 -9.17 -6.81
CA VAL A 52 5.09 -9.67 -5.43
C VAL A 52 6.52 -10.01 -5.04
N GLY A 53 6.81 -9.98 -3.75
CA GLY A 53 8.06 -10.47 -3.19
C GLY A 53 8.22 -11.99 -3.36
N ASP A 54 9.40 -12.49 -3.06
CA ASP A 54 9.66 -13.94 -2.98
C ASP A 54 9.01 -14.55 -1.71
N GLU A 55 9.26 -15.83 -1.44
CA GLU A 55 8.73 -16.55 -0.27
C GLU A 55 9.10 -15.93 1.08
N ASN A 56 10.14 -15.08 1.13
CA ASN A 56 10.56 -14.32 2.30
C ASN A 56 10.03 -12.87 2.27
N GLY A 57 9.23 -12.50 1.28
CA GLY A 57 8.71 -11.15 1.08
C GLY A 57 9.70 -10.16 0.44
N ALA A 58 10.91 -10.60 0.05
CA ALA A 58 11.91 -9.71 -0.56
C ALA A 58 11.66 -9.52 -2.06
N TYR A 59 11.78 -8.28 -2.55
CA TYR A 59 11.58 -7.94 -3.96
C TYR A 59 12.84 -8.10 -4.82
N ARG A 60 14.03 -8.09 -4.20
CA ARG A 60 15.33 -8.31 -4.86
C ARG A 60 15.52 -7.42 -6.09
N LEU A 61 15.41 -6.11 -5.88
CA LEU A 61 15.24 -5.10 -6.93
C LEU A 61 16.39 -5.00 -7.92
N ASP A 62 17.61 -5.35 -7.50
CA ASP A 62 18.82 -5.33 -8.34
C ASP A 62 19.02 -6.63 -9.13
N ASP A 63 18.31 -7.71 -8.78
CA ASP A 63 18.39 -8.97 -9.51
C ASP A 63 17.74 -8.84 -10.89
N THR A 64 18.26 -9.61 -11.85
CA THR A 64 17.64 -9.69 -13.18
C THR A 64 16.31 -10.42 -13.10
N ILE A 65 15.36 -10.00 -13.92
CA ILE A 65 14.05 -10.64 -14.05
C ILE A 65 14.01 -11.60 -15.23
N ILE A 66 13.27 -12.69 -15.12
CA ILE A 66 13.11 -13.70 -16.17
C ILE A 66 11.91 -13.42 -17.08
N ARG A 67 11.92 -13.98 -18.28
CA ARG A 67 10.90 -13.74 -19.32
C ARG A 67 9.49 -14.13 -18.87
N SER A 68 9.36 -15.25 -18.16
CA SER A 68 8.05 -15.71 -17.65
C SER A 68 7.47 -14.78 -16.58
N GLU A 69 8.29 -14.15 -15.74
CA GLU A 69 7.82 -13.16 -14.76
C GLU A 69 7.30 -11.90 -15.46
N VAL A 70 8.00 -11.41 -16.49
CA VAL A 70 7.53 -10.24 -17.25
C VAL A 70 6.25 -10.57 -18.04
N ALA A 71 6.10 -11.79 -18.57
CA ALA A 71 4.85 -12.23 -19.19
C ALA A 71 3.69 -12.18 -18.19
N LYS A 72 3.87 -12.71 -16.97
CA LYS A 72 2.90 -12.61 -15.89
C LYS A 72 2.55 -11.14 -15.59
N MET A 73 3.54 -10.28 -15.38
CA MET A 73 3.32 -8.86 -15.09
C MET A 73 2.52 -8.15 -16.20
N ALA A 74 2.81 -8.43 -17.47
CA ALA A 74 2.07 -7.86 -18.60
C ALA A 74 0.59 -8.30 -18.62
N ILE A 75 0.31 -9.57 -18.36
CA ILE A 75 -1.06 -10.10 -18.29
C ILE A 75 -1.85 -9.49 -17.12
N HIS A 76 -1.22 -9.35 -15.94
CA HIS A 76 -1.84 -8.66 -14.80
C HIS A 76 -2.11 -7.18 -15.14
N ALA A 77 -1.16 -6.47 -15.78
CA ALA A 77 -1.34 -5.08 -16.19
C ALA A 77 -2.50 -4.89 -17.19
N LEU A 78 -2.84 -5.91 -17.95
CA LEU A 78 -4.00 -5.93 -18.84
C LEU A 78 -5.32 -6.30 -18.15
N GLY A 79 -5.29 -6.66 -16.87
CA GLY A 79 -6.47 -7.14 -16.13
C GLY A 79 -6.98 -8.49 -16.63
N LEU A 80 -6.10 -9.36 -17.10
CA LEU A 80 -6.42 -10.68 -17.67
C LEU A 80 -5.95 -11.84 -16.79
N GLU A 81 -5.72 -11.61 -15.50
CA GLU A 81 -5.22 -12.62 -14.56
C GLU A 81 -6.14 -13.87 -14.51
N ASP A 82 -7.44 -13.69 -14.39
CA ASP A 82 -8.41 -14.78 -14.34
C ASP A 82 -8.42 -15.62 -15.63
N ALA A 83 -8.16 -14.97 -16.77
CA ALA A 83 -8.09 -15.64 -18.06
C ALA A 83 -6.83 -16.51 -18.21
N ALA A 84 -5.75 -16.19 -17.49
CA ALA A 84 -4.50 -16.96 -17.57
C ALA A 84 -4.67 -18.39 -17.08
N GLU A 85 -5.45 -18.61 -16.00
CA GLU A 85 -5.73 -19.95 -15.50
C GLU A 85 -6.48 -20.80 -16.54
N SER A 86 -7.45 -20.20 -17.22
CA SER A 86 -8.21 -20.85 -18.29
C SER A 86 -7.39 -21.06 -19.57
N SER A 87 -6.23 -20.42 -19.69
CA SER A 87 -5.33 -20.52 -20.84
C SER A 87 -4.22 -21.57 -20.65
N LYS A 88 -4.22 -22.29 -19.52
CA LYS A 88 -3.31 -23.41 -19.29
C LYS A 88 -3.58 -24.54 -20.27
N GLY A 89 -2.52 -25.13 -20.78
CA GLY A 89 -2.62 -26.23 -21.72
C GLY A 89 -1.39 -26.40 -22.61
N GLN A 90 -1.59 -27.02 -23.76
CA GLN A 90 -0.51 -27.18 -24.73
C GLN A 90 -0.08 -25.82 -25.28
N THR A 91 1.22 -25.56 -25.33
CA THR A 91 1.81 -24.36 -25.90
C THR A 91 2.37 -24.64 -27.29
N MET A 92 2.73 -23.57 -28.00
CA MET A 92 3.49 -23.68 -29.24
C MET A 92 5.01 -23.79 -29.01
N PHE A 93 5.47 -23.83 -27.76
CA PHE A 93 6.87 -23.83 -27.37
C PHE A 93 7.27 -25.17 -26.78
N ASP A 94 8.39 -25.73 -27.26
CA ASP A 94 8.90 -27.03 -26.85
C ASP A 94 9.43 -27.04 -25.40
N ASP A 95 9.84 -25.87 -24.89
CA ASP A 95 10.47 -25.67 -23.57
C ASP A 95 9.48 -25.16 -22.48
N VAL A 96 8.18 -25.10 -22.77
CA VAL A 96 7.14 -24.70 -21.80
C VAL A 96 6.18 -25.85 -21.61
N SER A 97 6.38 -26.64 -20.55
CA SER A 97 5.48 -27.74 -20.20
C SER A 97 4.11 -27.24 -19.73
N THR A 98 3.08 -28.11 -19.82
CA THR A 98 1.74 -27.81 -19.28
C THR A 98 1.74 -27.56 -17.78
N ASP A 99 2.70 -28.11 -17.04
CA ASP A 99 2.83 -27.96 -15.60
C ASP A 99 3.71 -26.76 -15.20
N HIS A 100 4.29 -26.06 -16.17
CA HIS A 100 5.07 -24.85 -15.87
C HIS A 100 4.17 -23.77 -15.25
N TRP A 101 4.59 -23.19 -14.13
CA TRP A 101 3.80 -22.21 -13.38
C TRP A 101 3.27 -21.02 -14.23
N ALA A 102 4.07 -20.59 -15.21
CA ALA A 102 3.72 -19.48 -16.10
C ALA A 102 3.02 -19.92 -17.40
N ASN A 103 2.68 -21.21 -17.56
CA ASN A 103 2.13 -21.73 -18.82
C ASN A 103 0.92 -20.93 -19.32
N GLY A 104 -0.09 -20.71 -18.48
CA GLY A 104 -1.27 -19.93 -18.86
C GLY A 104 -0.98 -18.47 -19.19
N TYR A 105 -0.06 -17.83 -18.46
CA TYR A 105 0.37 -16.46 -18.74
C TYR A 105 1.10 -16.35 -20.07
N ILE A 106 1.98 -17.30 -20.39
CA ILE A 106 2.71 -17.33 -21.66
C ILE A 106 1.73 -17.57 -22.82
N ASN A 107 0.84 -18.55 -22.73
CA ASN A 107 -0.16 -18.83 -23.74
C ASN A 107 -1.05 -17.62 -24.01
N LEU A 108 -1.51 -16.97 -22.95
CA LEU A 108 -2.37 -15.80 -23.07
C LEU A 108 -1.60 -14.60 -23.66
N ALA A 109 -0.36 -14.34 -23.22
CA ALA A 109 0.47 -13.26 -23.75
C ALA A 109 0.78 -13.42 -25.25
N VAL A 110 1.00 -14.66 -25.70
CA VAL A 110 1.18 -15.01 -27.11
C VAL A 110 -0.14 -14.78 -27.89
N SER A 111 -1.27 -15.26 -27.38
CA SER A 111 -2.57 -15.09 -28.03
C SER A 111 -2.99 -13.62 -28.17
N GLN A 112 -2.54 -12.76 -27.26
CA GLN A 112 -2.73 -11.31 -27.31
C GLN A 112 -1.70 -10.59 -28.20
N GLY A 113 -0.73 -11.32 -28.78
CA GLY A 113 0.34 -10.72 -29.60
C GLY A 113 1.32 -9.83 -28.82
N ILE A 114 1.38 -9.98 -27.47
CA ILE A 114 2.25 -9.18 -26.60
C ILE A 114 3.66 -9.75 -26.54
N ILE A 115 3.76 -11.08 -26.56
CA ILE A 115 5.02 -11.81 -26.49
C ILE A 115 5.11 -12.77 -27.69
N GLU A 116 6.33 -12.96 -28.16
CA GLU A 116 6.69 -13.96 -29.16
C GLU A 116 7.83 -14.83 -28.64
N GLY A 117 7.98 -16.02 -29.21
CA GLY A 117 9.16 -16.87 -28.98
C GLY A 117 10.37 -16.39 -29.76
N ASP A 118 11.48 -17.09 -29.60
CA ASP A 118 12.76 -16.74 -30.22
C ASP A 118 12.88 -17.16 -31.70
N GLY A 119 11.80 -17.71 -32.30
CA GLY A 119 11.75 -18.13 -33.70
C GLY A 119 12.34 -19.53 -33.95
N ASP A 120 12.85 -20.19 -32.92
CA ASP A 120 13.41 -21.57 -32.97
C ASP A 120 12.49 -22.62 -32.29
N GLY A 121 11.25 -22.24 -31.97
CA GLY A 121 10.30 -23.10 -31.26
C GLY A 121 10.38 -23.00 -29.73
N ASN A 122 11.24 -22.18 -29.19
CA ASN A 122 11.42 -22.00 -27.73
C ASN A 122 10.94 -20.63 -27.25
N PHE A 123 10.52 -20.59 -25.98
CA PHE A 123 10.17 -19.35 -25.25
C PHE A 123 11.28 -18.91 -24.31
N ARG A 124 12.04 -19.85 -23.76
CA ARG A 124 13.08 -19.67 -22.73
C ARG A 124 12.53 -19.00 -21.47
N PRO A 125 11.55 -19.64 -20.77
CA PRO A 125 10.82 -19.02 -19.66
C PRO A 125 11.73 -18.53 -18.52
N ASN A 126 12.79 -19.26 -18.24
CA ASN A 126 13.72 -18.98 -17.14
C ASN A 126 14.94 -18.11 -17.55
N ALA A 127 15.01 -17.69 -18.81
CA ALA A 127 16.11 -16.83 -19.25
C ALA A 127 15.90 -15.38 -18.76
N PRO A 128 16.96 -14.69 -18.33
CA PRO A 128 16.89 -13.26 -18.07
C PRO A 128 16.49 -12.49 -19.32
N ILE A 129 15.56 -11.54 -19.18
CA ILE A 129 15.07 -10.71 -20.29
C ILE A 129 15.95 -9.46 -20.48
N SER A 130 16.14 -9.00 -21.70
CA SER A 130 16.81 -7.71 -21.97
C SER A 130 15.87 -6.53 -21.81
N TYR A 131 16.42 -5.31 -21.66
CA TYR A 131 15.61 -4.09 -21.59
C TYR A 131 14.80 -3.88 -22.88
N ALA A 132 15.38 -4.14 -24.07
CA ALA A 132 14.67 -4.01 -25.32
C ALA A 132 13.49 -5.00 -25.42
N GLU A 133 13.65 -6.24 -24.97
CA GLU A 133 12.57 -7.24 -24.94
C GLU A 133 11.46 -6.84 -23.98
N ALA A 134 11.80 -6.40 -22.76
CA ALA A 134 10.81 -5.94 -21.77
C ALA A 134 10.06 -4.69 -22.27
N MET A 135 10.77 -3.73 -22.89
CA MET A 135 10.16 -2.55 -23.52
C MET A 135 9.19 -2.97 -24.64
N THR A 136 9.58 -3.93 -25.48
CA THR A 136 8.73 -4.44 -26.57
C THR A 136 7.41 -4.98 -26.02
N ILE A 137 7.46 -5.77 -24.95
CA ILE A 137 6.27 -6.30 -24.29
C ILE A 137 5.35 -5.17 -23.82
N MET A 138 5.88 -4.13 -23.16
CA MET A 138 5.06 -3.03 -22.65
C MET A 138 4.53 -2.12 -23.78
N VAL A 139 5.31 -1.90 -24.85
CA VAL A 139 4.84 -1.17 -26.04
C VAL A 139 3.68 -1.91 -26.71
N ARG A 140 3.76 -3.23 -26.83
CA ARG A 140 2.68 -4.06 -27.37
C ARG A 140 1.46 -4.06 -26.44
N ALA A 141 1.66 -4.19 -25.14
CA ALA A 141 0.57 -4.15 -24.15
C ALA A 141 -0.19 -2.80 -24.15
N THR A 142 0.48 -1.71 -24.49
CA THR A 142 -0.13 -0.38 -24.62
C THR A 142 -0.67 -0.05 -26.02
N GLY A 143 -0.59 -1.02 -26.96
CA GLY A 143 -1.19 -0.96 -28.29
C GLY A 143 -0.34 -0.27 -29.37
N TYR A 144 0.89 0.12 -29.06
CA TYR A 144 1.77 0.88 -29.98
C TYR A 144 2.57 0.02 -30.98
N THR A 145 2.18 -1.24 -31.21
CA THR A 145 2.88 -2.16 -32.11
C THR A 145 3.07 -1.54 -33.50
N VAL A 146 1.99 -1.03 -34.11
CA VAL A 146 2.04 -0.45 -35.47
C VAL A 146 3.02 0.73 -35.52
N SER A 147 2.95 1.64 -34.53
CA SER A 147 3.87 2.77 -34.45
C SER A 147 5.32 2.33 -34.26
N ALA A 148 5.57 1.26 -33.50
CA ALA A 148 6.93 0.74 -33.31
C ALA A 148 7.50 0.12 -34.60
N GLU A 149 6.66 -0.61 -35.36
CA GLU A 149 7.06 -1.18 -36.66
C GLU A 149 7.37 -0.06 -37.68
N GLU A 150 6.53 0.97 -37.77
CA GLU A 150 6.78 2.15 -38.60
C GLU A 150 8.03 2.93 -38.24
N ASN A 151 8.42 2.90 -36.94
CA ASN A 151 9.65 3.51 -36.44
C ASN A 151 10.91 2.62 -36.63
N GLY A 152 10.81 1.50 -37.33
CA GLY A 152 11.94 0.65 -37.70
C GLY A 152 11.98 -0.72 -36.97
N GLY A 153 10.89 -1.12 -36.30
CA GLY A 153 10.73 -2.44 -35.72
C GLY A 153 11.70 -2.74 -34.54
N TYR A 154 11.85 -4.01 -34.25
CA TYR A 154 12.70 -4.47 -33.14
C TYR A 154 14.20 -4.36 -33.46
N PRO A 155 15.06 -3.90 -32.50
CA PRO A 155 14.69 -3.32 -31.20
C PRO A 155 14.46 -1.81 -31.24
N HIS A 156 14.97 -1.11 -32.24
CA HIS A 156 15.08 0.35 -32.29
C HIS A 156 13.73 1.05 -32.30
N GLY A 157 12.79 0.58 -33.13
CA GLY A 157 11.45 1.14 -33.24
C GLY A 157 10.67 1.04 -31.94
N TYR A 158 10.76 -0.11 -31.27
CA TYR A 158 10.10 -0.31 -29.96
C TYR A 158 10.72 0.56 -28.87
N MET A 159 12.06 0.65 -28.81
CA MET A 159 12.72 1.53 -27.84
C MET A 159 12.38 3.01 -28.07
N LYS A 160 12.38 3.46 -29.33
CA LYS A 160 12.02 4.83 -29.70
C LYS A 160 10.54 5.13 -29.33
N THR A 161 9.63 4.23 -29.70
CA THR A 161 8.21 4.38 -29.42
C THR A 161 7.91 4.37 -27.92
N GLY A 162 8.45 3.42 -27.19
CA GLY A 162 8.29 3.35 -25.73
C GLY A 162 8.85 4.59 -25.02
N THR A 163 10.02 5.09 -25.44
CA THR A 163 10.61 6.31 -24.89
C THR A 163 9.75 7.53 -25.16
N SER A 164 9.26 7.68 -26.39
CA SER A 164 8.40 8.81 -26.78
C SER A 164 7.05 8.85 -26.05
N ASN A 165 6.55 7.68 -25.62
CA ASN A 165 5.31 7.56 -24.84
C ASN A 165 5.56 7.48 -23.32
N GLY A 166 6.78 7.78 -22.85
CA GLY A 166 7.12 7.91 -21.44
C GLY A 166 7.40 6.59 -20.70
N LEU A 167 7.37 5.43 -21.38
CA LEU A 167 7.58 4.13 -20.75
C LEU A 167 9.00 4.01 -20.16
N ALA A 168 10.01 4.69 -20.76
CA ALA A 168 11.39 4.69 -20.31
C ALA A 168 11.68 5.61 -19.11
N LYS A 169 10.69 6.34 -18.60
CA LYS A 169 10.90 7.28 -17.48
C LYS A 169 11.49 6.56 -16.27
N ASN A 170 12.60 7.06 -15.76
CA ASN A 170 13.36 6.49 -14.62
C ASN A 170 13.93 5.07 -14.84
N VAL A 171 13.77 4.47 -16.00
CA VAL A 171 14.40 3.17 -16.33
C VAL A 171 15.85 3.39 -16.75
N GLN A 172 16.77 2.58 -16.24
CA GLN A 172 18.21 2.67 -16.53
C GLN A 172 18.71 1.41 -17.24
N GLY A 173 19.71 1.58 -18.10
CA GLY A 173 20.36 0.49 -18.83
C GLY A 173 20.41 0.73 -20.33
N SER A 174 21.22 -0.08 -21.01
CA SER A 174 21.32 -0.13 -22.47
C SER A 174 20.37 -1.19 -23.04
N TYR A 175 20.05 -1.12 -24.31
CA TYR A 175 19.07 -1.99 -24.99
C TYR A 175 19.30 -3.50 -24.77
N SER A 176 20.56 -3.92 -24.82
CA SER A 176 20.97 -5.32 -24.68
C SER A 176 21.19 -5.77 -23.23
N ASP A 177 21.19 -4.82 -22.28
CA ASP A 177 21.41 -5.17 -20.87
C ASP A 177 20.26 -6.02 -20.35
N LYS A 178 20.58 -6.99 -19.48
CA LYS A 178 19.57 -7.70 -18.75
C LYS A 178 18.93 -6.74 -17.75
N ILE A 179 17.61 -6.60 -17.84
CA ILE A 179 16.89 -5.63 -17.02
C ILE A 179 16.68 -6.17 -15.59
N SER A 180 16.82 -5.30 -14.59
CA SER A 180 16.55 -5.66 -13.19
C SER A 180 15.06 -5.58 -12.86
N ARG A 181 14.66 -6.29 -11.79
CA ARG A 181 13.30 -6.28 -11.23
C ARG A 181 12.83 -4.86 -10.92
N GLY A 182 13.67 -4.03 -10.32
CA GLY A 182 13.36 -2.64 -10.02
C GLY A 182 13.14 -1.77 -11.28
N ASN A 183 13.95 -1.97 -12.33
CA ASN A 183 13.75 -1.26 -13.59
C ASN A 183 12.48 -1.71 -14.33
N VAL A 184 12.11 -3.00 -14.27
CA VAL A 184 10.84 -3.49 -14.81
C VAL A 184 9.66 -2.95 -13.99
N ALA A 185 9.81 -2.73 -12.69
CA ALA A 185 8.78 -2.08 -11.90
C ALA A 185 8.48 -0.67 -12.44
N TYR A 186 9.50 0.16 -12.70
CA TYR A 186 9.29 1.46 -13.37
C TYR A 186 8.64 1.33 -14.73
N LEU A 187 9.17 0.42 -15.57
CA LEU A 187 8.66 0.23 -16.92
C LEU A 187 7.17 -0.14 -16.93
N THR A 188 6.77 -1.06 -16.05
CA THR A 188 5.39 -1.51 -15.93
C THR A 188 4.50 -0.40 -15.35
N THR A 189 4.92 0.30 -14.30
CA THR A 189 4.15 1.41 -13.71
C THR A 189 3.94 2.53 -14.74
N ASN A 190 4.98 2.88 -15.52
CA ASN A 190 4.85 3.85 -16.61
C ASN A 190 3.84 3.40 -17.67
N ALA A 191 3.84 2.10 -18.01
CA ALA A 191 2.88 1.55 -18.96
C ALA A 191 1.43 1.59 -18.44
N LEU A 192 1.22 1.39 -17.13
CA LEU A 192 -0.10 1.51 -16.51
C LEU A 192 -0.73 2.89 -16.69
N GLU A 193 0.07 3.95 -16.63
CA GLU A 193 -0.37 5.34 -16.70
C GLU A 193 -0.30 5.92 -18.14
N SER A 194 0.36 5.23 -19.06
CA SER A 194 0.47 5.67 -20.45
C SER A 194 -0.87 5.60 -21.17
N LYS A 195 -1.15 6.59 -22.05
CA LYS A 195 -2.32 6.55 -22.95
C LYS A 195 -2.21 5.36 -23.90
N LEU A 196 -3.34 4.72 -24.18
CA LEU A 196 -3.38 3.57 -25.08
C LEU A 196 -3.53 4.02 -26.54
N MET A 197 -2.88 3.30 -27.45
CA MET A 197 -3.17 3.37 -28.87
C MET A 197 -4.18 2.27 -29.20
N GLU A 198 -5.30 2.64 -29.80
CA GLU A 198 -6.37 1.71 -30.18
C GLU A 198 -6.68 1.81 -31.67
N GLN A 199 -7.07 0.68 -32.25
CA GLN A 199 -7.58 0.67 -33.62
C GLN A 199 -9.00 1.22 -33.65
N THR A 200 -9.22 2.31 -34.38
CA THR A 200 -10.51 3.00 -34.51
C THR A 200 -11.17 2.80 -35.89
N GLY A 201 -10.44 2.27 -36.87
CA GLY A 201 -10.92 1.94 -38.19
C GLY A 201 -10.64 0.51 -38.59
N PHE A 202 -11.58 -0.12 -39.30
CA PHE A 202 -11.47 -1.49 -39.80
C PHE A 202 -11.50 -1.47 -41.35
N GLY A 203 -10.73 -2.35 -41.97
CA GLY A 203 -10.63 -2.47 -43.42
C GLY A 203 -9.19 -2.33 -43.92
N SER A 204 -9.02 -2.04 -45.24
CA SER A 204 -7.70 -1.92 -45.88
C SER A 204 -6.81 -0.81 -45.29
N ASP A 205 -7.42 0.19 -44.63
CA ASP A 205 -6.74 1.35 -44.07
C ASP A 205 -7.00 1.43 -42.56
N GLY A 206 -6.57 0.39 -41.84
CA GLY A 206 -6.70 0.35 -40.38
C GLY A 206 -6.19 1.66 -39.76
N LYS A 207 -7.08 2.39 -39.08
CA LYS A 207 -6.74 3.65 -38.42
C LYS A 207 -6.46 3.39 -36.93
N TYR A 208 -5.34 3.90 -36.46
CA TYR A 208 -4.94 3.83 -35.02
C TYR A 208 -4.90 5.23 -34.45
N GLU A 209 -5.43 5.39 -33.24
CA GLU A 209 -5.46 6.68 -32.55
C GLU A 209 -5.04 6.52 -31.09
N ILE A 210 -4.37 7.54 -30.55
CA ILE A 210 -4.06 7.63 -29.13
C ILE A 210 -5.35 8.07 -28.43
N THR A 211 -5.79 7.27 -27.47
CA THR A 211 -7.01 7.54 -26.68
C THR A 211 -6.66 8.11 -25.30
N GLU A 212 -7.67 8.58 -24.56
CA GLU A 212 -7.51 8.99 -23.15
C GLU A 212 -7.54 7.80 -22.17
N LYS A 213 -7.65 6.59 -22.69
CA LYS A 213 -7.65 5.36 -21.89
C LYS A 213 -6.24 5.00 -21.44
N THR A 214 -6.16 4.33 -20.29
CA THR A 214 -4.92 3.78 -19.73
C THR A 214 -5.14 2.34 -19.25
N LEU A 215 -4.07 1.57 -19.09
CA LEU A 215 -4.18 0.24 -18.48
C LEU A 215 -4.73 0.34 -17.05
N LEU A 216 -4.24 1.29 -16.26
CA LEU A 216 -4.67 1.50 -14.88
C LEU A 216 -6.17 1.71 -14.77
N LYS A 217 -6.71 2.68 -15.52
CA LYS A 217 -8.12 3.08 -15.41
C LYS A 217 -9.06 2.13 -16.16
N ASP A 218 -8.70 1.75 -17.38
CA ASP A 218 -9.66 1.08 -18.27
C ASP A 218 -9.58 -0.44 -18.20
N LYS A 219 -8.42 -1.00 -17.83
CA LYS A 219 -8.25 -2.44 -17.68
C LYS A 219 -8.36 -2.86 -16.20
N LEU A 220 -7.61 -2.21 -15.31
CA LEU A 220 -7.60 -2.57 -13.89
C LEU A 220 -8.72 -1.91 -13.06
N LYS A 221 -9.47 -0.96 -13.65
CA LYS A 221 -10.54 -0.20 -12.97
C LYS A 221 -10.03 0.57 -11.74
N VAL A 222 -8.82 1.08 -11.82
CA VAL A 222 -8.17 1.85 -10.75
C VAL A 222 -7.94 3.28 -11.21
N THR A 223 -8.35 4.24 -10.40
CA THR A 223 -8.08 5.67 -10.60
C THR A 223 -7.02 6.14 -9.61
N LYS A 224 -6.18 7.06 -10.05
CA LYS A 224 -5.19 7.76 -9.22
C LYS A 224 -5.65 9.18 -8.99
N ASP A 225 -5.60 9.65 -7.74
CA ASP A 225 -5.97 11.01 -7.36
C ASP A 225 -5.10 11.49 -6.19
N THR A 226 -5.29 12.75 -5.79
CA THR A 226 -4.59 13.36 -4.65
C THR A 226 -5.58 14.01 -3.70
N GLY A 227 -5.30 13.98 -2.40
CA GLY A 227 -6.17 14.60 -1.39
C GLY A 227 -5.58 14.48 0.00
N CYS A 228 -6.24 15.07 1.00
CA CYS A 228 -5.86 14.98 2.41
C CYS A 228 -6.71 13.93 3.11
N ILE A 229 -6.10 13.04 3.89
CA ILE A 229 -6.85 12.13 4.76
C ILE A 229 -7.38 12.92 5.95
N THR A 230 -8.69 13.15 5.99
CA THR A 230 -9.36 14.01 6.98
C THR A 230 -10.03 13.26 8.12
N ALA A 231 -10.32 11.98 7.92
CA ALA A 231 -10.86 11.12 8.98
C ALA A 231 -10.49 9.64 8.76
N ILE A 232 -10.38 8.93 9.86
CA ILE A 232 -10.23 7.50 10.00
C ILE A 232 -11.31 6.98 10.95
N GLU A 233 -11.44 5.66 11.14
CA GLU A 233 -12.55 5.06 11.91
C GLU A 233 -12.74 5.68 13.31
N ASN A 234 -11.68 5.98 14.04
CA ASN A 234 -11.75 6.41 15.43
C ASN A 234 -11.66 7.92 15.64
N THR A 235 -11.21 8.68 14.64
CA THR A 235 -11.01 10.12 14.79
C THR A 235 -11.01 10.87 13.46
N SER A 236 -11.17 12.18 13.53
CA SER A 236 -11.02 13.08 12.40
C SER A 236 -10.24 14.33 12.80
N LEU A 237 -9.79 15.09 11.83
CA LEU A 237 -9.10 16.37 12.08
C LEU A 237 -9.99 17.42 12.75
N THR A 238 -11.30 17.22 12.75
CA THR A 238 -12.29 18.18 13.30
C THR A 238 -13.06 17.65 14.51
N GLY A 239 -12.73 16.47 15.01
CA GLY A 239 -13.39 15.85 16.16
C GLY A 239 -13.55 14.34 16.06
N SER A 240 -14.63 13.83 16.63
CA SER A 240 -14.96 12.40 16.55
C SER A 240 -15.27 12.00 15.13
N SER A 241 -14.82 10.81 14.71
CA SER A 241 -15.23 10.21 13.46
C SER A 241 -16.55 9.43 13.62
N SER A 242 -17.37 9.48 12.57
CA SER A 242 -18.54 8.61 12.43
C SER A 242 -18.34 7.50 11.41
N LEU A 243 -17.09 7.29 10.99
CA LEU A 243 -16.75 6.25 10.02
C LEU A 243 -16.86 4.86 10.65
N ALA A 244 -17.35 3.91 9.87
CA ALA A 244 -17.31 2.51 10.25
C ALA A 244 -15.88 1.95 10.15
N LYS A 245 -15.66 0.80 10.78
CA LYS A 245 -14.41 0.06 10.63
C LYS A 245 -14.15 -0.27 9.16
N GLY A 246 -12.91 -0.07 8.71
CA GLY A 246 -12.55 -0.25 7.31
C GLY A 246 -12.95 0.91 6.39
N GLN A 247 -13.28 2.07 6.94
CA GLN A 247 -13.55 3.28 6.17
C GLN A 247 -12.51 4.37 6.41
N ILE A 248 -12.26 5.14 5.36
CA ILE A 248 -11.36 6.29 5.37
C ILE A 248 -12.03 7.47 4.65
N LYS A 249 -11.77 8.68 5.11
CA LYS A 249 -12.25 9.89 4.43
C LYS A 249 -11.07 10.67 3.88
N ILE A 250 -11.09 10.90 2.57
CA ILE A 250 -10.11 11.75 1.88
C ILE A 250 -10.86 12.98 1.39
N ASP A 251 -10.41 14.16 1.83
CA ASP A 251 -11.12 15.42 1.68
C ASP A 251 -12.58 15.31 2.17
N ASN A 252 -13.54 15.35 1.26
CA ASN A 252 -14.97 15.28 1.58
C ASN A 252 -15.62 13.93 1.21
N LYS A 253 -14.84 12.96 0.68
CA LYS A 253 -15.37 11.68 0.21
C LYS A 253 -14.92 10.53 1.09
N THR A 254 -15.87 9.68 1.47
CA THR A 254 -15.62 8.44 2.22
C THR A 254 -15.42 7.29 1.25
N TYR A 255 -14.46 6.43 1.55
CA TYR A 255 -14.12 5.24 0.81
C TYR A 255 -13.99 4.05 1.75
N GLU A 256 -14.22 2.84 1.23
CA GLU A 256 -13.82 1.61 1.90
C GLU A 256 -12.30 1.41 1.78
N THR A 257 -11.71 0.69 2.72
CA THR A 257 -10.32 0.23 2.64
C THR A 257 -10.13 -1.04 3.46
N ALA A 258 -9.40 -2.00 2.92
CA ALA A 258 -8.95 -3.17 3.65
C ALA A 258 -7.64 -2.91 4.44
N TYR A 259 -7.03 -1.75 4.27
CA TYR A 259 -5.72 -1.42 4.83
C TYR A 259 -5.83 -0.43 5.98
N ASN A 260 -4.98 -0.62 6.99
CA ASN A 260 -4.85 0.38 8.06
C ASN A 260 -4.02 1.57 7.56
N MET A 261 -4.66 2.73 7.45
CA MET A 261 -4.06 4.00 7.03
C MET A 261 -4.06 5.04 8.16
N ASN A 262 -4.19 4.62 9.41
CA ASN A 262 -4.33 5.52 10.56
C ASN A 262 -3.14 6.46 10.74
N ASN A 263 -1.95 6.02 10.37
CA ASN A 263 -0.71 6.81 10.40
C ASN A 263 -0.65 7.90 9.31
N LEU A 264 -1.60 7.92 8.39
CA LEU A 264 -1.66 8.91 7.31
C LEU A 264 -2.73 9.99 7.54
N LEU A 265 -3.41 10.00 8.70
CA LEU A 265 -4.36 11.06 9.06
C LEU A 265 -3.65 12.43 8.96
N GLY A 266 -4.25 13.37 8.24
CA GLY A 266 -3.73 14.72 8.02
C GLY A 266 -2.71 14.86 6.90
N TYR A 267 -2.18 13.77 6.38
CA TYR A 267 -1.23 13.83 5.27
C TYR A 267 -1.94 14.08 3.94
N ASN A 268 -1.31 14.91 3.11
CA ASN A 268 -1.63 14.98 1.68
C ASN A 268 -1.04 13.75 1.00
N VAL A 269 -1.88 12.99 0.34
CA VAL A 269 -1.54 11.70 -0.25
C VAL A 269 -1.86 11.63 -1.74
N THR A 270 -1.06 10.88 -2.49
CA THR A 270 -1.51 10.26 -3.73
C THR A 270 -2.18 8.95 -3.37
N TYR A 271 -3.39 8.73 -3.85
CA TYR A 271 -4.14 7.53 -3.53
C TYR A 271 -4.72 6.86 -4.77
N TYR A 272 -4.93 5.55 -4.67
CA TYR A 272 -5.41 4.70 -5.75
C TYR A 272 -6.72 4.06 -5.31
N VAL A 273 -7.76 4.26 -6.13
CA VAL A 273 -9.12 3.77 -5.86
C VAL A 273 -9.48 2.71 -6.87
N LYS A 274 -9.74 1.50 -6.41
CA LYS A 274 -10.32 0.43 -7.21
C LYS A 274 -11.85 0.56 -7.23
N ASN A 275 -12.42 0.45 -8.42
CA ASN A 275 -13.86 0.52 -8.64
C ASN A 275 -14.36 -0.84 -9.13
N GLU A 276 -15.03 -1.60 -8.25
CA GLU A 276 -15.53 -2.94 -8.56
C GLU A 276 -17.01 -2.95 -8.98
N GLY A 277 -17.66 -1.79 -8.98
CA GLY A 277 -19.05 -1.67 -9.41
C GLY A 277 -19.70 -0.36 -8.99
N LYS A 278 -21.04 -0.32 -9.05
CA LYS A 278 -21.81 0.88 -8.71
C LYS A 278 -21.76 1.11 -7.20
N ASN A 279 -21.05 2.14 -6.74
CA ASN A 279 -20.81 2.51 -5.33
C ASN A 279 -19.87 1.58 -4.55
N ASP A 280 -19.02 0.82 -5.24
CA ASP A 280 -18.03 -0.06 -4.61
C ASP A 280 -16.63 0.47 -4.93
N GLU A 281 -16.26 1.55 -4.25
CA GLU A 281 -14.98 2.22 -4.40
C GLU A 281 -14.13 2.00 -3.16
N SER A 282 -12.99 1.33 -3.32
CA SER A 282 -12.05 1.07 -2.25
C SER A 282 -10.68 1.70 -2.49
N VAL A 283 -10.12 2.35 -1.47
CA VAL A 283 -8.72 2.80 -1.49
C VAL A 283 -7.84 1.58 -1.26
N ILE A 284 -7.03 1.26 -2.27
CA ILE A 284 -6.10 0.13 -2.24
C ILE A 284 -4.66 0.55 -1.89
N LEU A 285 -4.34 1.84 -2.03
CA LEU A 285 -3.03 2.40 -1.72
C LEU A 285 -3.18 3.89 -1.46
N ALA A 286 -2.47 4.40 -0.45
CA ALA A 286 -2.25 5.82 -0.24
C ALA A 286 -0.79 6.06 0.16
N MET A 287 -0.14 7.05 -0.44
CA MET A 287 1.26 7.39 -0.20
C MET A 287 1.39 8.89 0.03
N PRO A 288 2.13 9.34 1.07
CA PRO A 288 2.39 10.75 1.27
C PRO A 288 3.04 11.40 0.04
N ILE A 289 2.50 12.54 -0.38
CA ILE A 289 3.08 13.29 -1.49
C ILE A 289 4.38 13.92 -1.01
N GLN A 290 5.48 13.58 -1.68
CA GLN A 290 6.77 14.15 -1.38
C GLN A 290 6.73 15.69 -1.49
N ASN A 291 7.28 16.38 -0.50
CA ASN A 291 7.31 17.84 -0.40
C ASN A 291 5.94 18.54 -0.23
N GLN A 292 4.85 17.80 0.05
CA GLN A 292 3.57 18.39 0.45
C GLN A 292 3.26 18.23 1.94
N ASN A 293 4.03 17.45 2.62
CA ASN A 293 3.97 17.23 4.05
C ASN A 293 5.34 17.56 4.63
N ASN A 294 5.36 18.29 5.74
CA ASN A 294 6.58 18.52 6.50
C ASN A 294 6.33 17.99 7.92
N ASP A 295 6.85 16.83 8.22
CA ASP A 295 6.66 16.17 9.49
C ASP A 295 7.94 16.14 10.33
N LEU A 296 7.77 16.16 11.64
CA LEU A 296 8.84 16.11 12.63
C LEU A 296 8.39 15.24 13.80
N THR A 297 9.09 14.16 14.05
CA THR A 297 8.87 13.34 15.23
C THR A 297 9.90 13.64 16.31
N ILE A 298 9.44 13.92 17.52
CA ILE A 298 10.22 14.23 18.71
C ILE A 298 9.90 13.15 19.75
N SER A 299 10.89 12.33 20.11
CA SER A 299 10.74 11.39 21.22
C SER A 299 10.84 12.10 22.58
N SER A 300 10.36 11.45 23.64
CA SER A 300 10.46 12.00 24.99
C SER A 300 11.90 12.29 25.42
N GLU A 301 12.88 11.53 24.94
CA GLU A 301 14.31 11.72 25.23
C GLU A 301 14.86 13.00 24.56
N LEU A 302 14.31 13.37 23.40
CA LEU A 302 14.71 14.56 22.63
C LEU A 302 13.86 15.79 22.95
N PHE A 303 12.74 15.62 23.68
CA PHE A 303 11.90 16.72 24.15
C PHE A 303 12.61 17.51 25.25
N SER A 304 12.70 18.84 25.12
CA SER A 304 13.30 19.68 26.13
C SER A 304 12.26 20.36 27.01
N LYS A 305 11.39 21.16 26.40
CA LYS A 305 10.29 21.85 27.11
C LYS A 305 9.29 22.47 26.13
N LEU A 306 8.14 22.83 26.68
CA LEU A 306 7.24 23.75 26.00
C LEU A 306 7.72 25.21 26.15
N THR A 307 7.55 25.98 25.10
CA THR A 307 7.90 27.41 25.06
C THR A 307 6.86 28.19 24.23
N THR A 308 7.16 29.45 23.96
CA THR A 308 6.33 30.30 23.11
C THR A 308 7.20 30.91 22.01
N LYS A 309 6.74 30.86 20.77
CA LYS A 309 7.37 31.53 19.63
C LYS A 309 6.30 32.27 18.85
N ASN A 310 6.56 33.57 18.56
CA ASN A 310 5.62 34.45 17.85
C ASN A 310 4.19 34.46 18.44
N GLY A 311 4.04 34.26 19.75
CA GLY A 311 2.74 34.20 20.42
C GLY A 311 2.07 32.81 20.39
N ASN A 312 2.61 31.86 19.62
CA ASN A 312 2.12 30.48 19.53
C ASN A 312 2.83 29.54 20.51
N THR A 313 2.21 28.43 20.84
CA THR A 313 2.87 27.32 21.55
C THR A 313 3.97 26.76 20.67
N ALA A 314 5.11 26.43 21.25
CA ALA A 314 6.23 25.83 20.55
C ALA A 314 6.92 24.77 21.42
N ILE A 315 7.59 23.82 20.79
CA ILE A 315 8.38 22.79 21.42
C ILE A 315 9.85 23.06 21.18
N GLU A 316 10.64 23.18 22.28
CA GLU A 316 12.08 23.08 22.19
C GLU A 316 12.51 21.62 22.29
N TYR A 317 13.39 21.20 21.38
CA TYR A 317 13.83 19.81 21.28
C TYR A 317 15.29 19.71 20.80
N PHE A 318 15.96 18.62 21.15
CA PHE A 318 17.28 18.29 20.64
C PHE A 318 17.15 17.53 19.33
N LYS A 319 18.08 17.75 18.40
CA LYS A 319 18.08 17.06 17.10
C LYS A 319 18.45 15.57 17.28
N ASP A 320 19.36 15.31 18.16
CA ASP A 320 19.87 13.98 18.55
C ASP A 320 20.45 14.05 19.96
N GLU A 321 20.75 12.90 20.54
CA GLU A 321 21.27 12.75 21.91
C GLU A 321 22.65 13.40 22.13
N ASN A 322 23.41 13.65 21.06
CA ASN A 322 24.76 14.22 21.13
C ASN A 322 24.78 15.75 20.94
N THR A 323 23.63 16.34 20.64
CA THR A 323 23.51 17.78 20.35
C THR A 323 23.13 18.53 21.61
N SER A 324 23.92 19.55 21.99
CA SER A 324 23.61 20.43 23.14
C SER A 324 22.71 21.64 22.76
N LYS A 325 22.51 21.88 21.46
CA LYS A 325 21.70 22.98 20.94
C LYS A 325 20.28 22.53 20.66
N THR A 326 19.31 23.22 21.22
CA THR A 326 17.90 23.00 20.92
C THR A 326 17.46 23.66 19.62
N ASN A 327 16.48 23.03 18.96
CA ASN A 327 15.68 23.60 17.90
C ASN A 327 14.29 23.97 18.46
N THR A 328 13.51 24.72 17.70
CA THR A 328 12.16 25.12 18.11
C THR A 328 11.17 24.85 17.00
N ALA A 329 10.17 24.04 17.29
CA ALA A 329 9.03 23.74 16.42
C ALA A 329 7.82 24.58 16.86
N GLU A 330 7.31 25.43 15.98
CA GLU A 330 6.17 26.33 16.25
C GLU A 330 4.87 25.61 15.86
N ILE A 331 3.91 25.52 16.79
CA ILE A 331 2.59 24.92 16.57
C ILE A 331 1.63 26.05 16.18
N SER A 332 0.78 25.85 15.17
CA SER A 332 -0.25 26.80 14.77
C SER A 332 -1.26 27.04 15.91
N SER A 333 -1.81 28.25 15.98
CA SER A 333 -2.82 28.60 17.00
C SER A 333 -4.13 27.81 16.86
N ASP A 334 -4.39 27.32 15.66
CA ASP A 334 -5.57 26.53 15.27
C ASP A 334 -5.24 25.05 15.02
N ALA A 335 -4.08 24.61 15.52
CA ALA A 335 -3.64 23.24 15.32
C ALA A 335 -4.60 22.21 15.92
N THR A 336 -4.75 21.11 15.22
CA THR A 336 -5.49 19.92 15.67
C THR A 336 -4.61 19.05 16.56
N LEU A 337 -5.13 18.60 17.70
CA LEU A 337 -4.46 17.66 18.58
C LEU A 337 -5.12 16.28 18.48
N ILE A 338 -4.31 15.27 18.17
CA ILE A 338 -4.67 13.86 18.23
C ILE A 338 -3.83 13.20 19.34
N TYR A 339 -4.47 12.83 20.44
CA TYR A 339 -3.81 12.21 21.60
C TYR A 339 -4.19 10.74 21.69
N ASN A 340 -3.19 9.87 21.65
CA ASN A 340 -3.37 8.41 21.64
C ASN A 340 -4.52 7.97 20.73
N GLY A 341 -4.46 8.40 19.46
CA GLY A 341 -5.38 8.02 18.40
C GLY A 341 -6.74 8.74 18.39
N LYS A 342 -7.04 9.63 19.35
CA LYS A 342 -8.31 10.37 19.38
C LYS A 342 -8.13 11.88 19.39
N TYR A 343 -9.03 12.59 18.71
CA TYR A 343 -9.09 14.07 18.73
C TYR A 343 -9.27 14.60 20.15
N GLN A 344 -8.53 15.65 20.48
CA GLN A 344 -8.66 16.40 21.72
C GLN A 344 -8.64 17.89 21.45
N ALA A 345 -9.28 18.66 22.33
CA ALA A 345 -9.01 20.09 22.39
C ALA A 345 -7.53 20.35 22.72
N MET A 346 -6.95 21.40 22.13
CA MET A 346 -5.54 21.71 22.38
C MET A 346 -5.29 21.97 23.86
N ASP A 347 -4.51 21.13 24.50
CA ASP A 347 -4.10 21.22 25.90
C ASP A 347 -2.58 21.02 26.01
N LYS A 348 -1.90 21.99 26.61
CA LYS A 348 -0.44 21.94 26.82
C LYS A 348 0.00 20.77 27.70
N ASN A 349 -0.84 20.33 28.64
CA ASN A 349 -0.51 19.18 29.50
C ASN A 349 -0.48 17.86 28.72
N LEU A 350 -1.23 17.76 27.64
CA LEU A 350 -1.22 16.58 26.78
C LEU A 350 0.01 16.53 25.87
N ILE A 351 0.49 17.69 25.42
CA ILE A 351 1.67 17.79 24.56
C ILE A 351 2.99 17.97 25.31
N ASP A 352 2.96 18.07 26.64
CA ASP A 352 4.15 18.12 27.47
C ASP A 352 4.62 16.67 27.75
N LEU A 353 5.79 16.32 27.25
CA LEU A 353 6.42 15.01 27.47
C LEU A 353 7.40 14.97 28.63
N THR A 354 7.49 16.02 29.45
CA THR A 354 8.33 16.01 30.65
C THR A 354 7.92 14.85 31.56
N ASP A 355 8.89 14.02 31.93
CA ASP A 355 8.69 12.80 32.76
C ASP A 355 7.68 11.78 32.18
N LYS A 356 7.44 11.82 30.87
CA LYS A 356 6.58 10.86 30.16
C LYS A 356 7.39 10.02 29.19
N SER A 357 6.82 8.88 28.80
CA SER A 357 7.35 8.01 27.75
C SER A 357 6.49 8.14 26.50
N GLY A 358 7.10 8.39 25.35
CA GLY A 358 6.34 8.51 24.12
C GLY A 358 6.98 9.40 23.06
N ASN A 359 6.16 9.90 22.18
CA ASN A 359 6.61 10.82 21.12
C ASN A 359 5.51 11.81 20.73
N ILE A 360 5.95 12.89 20.09
CA ILE A 360 5.10 13.85 19.42
C ILE A 360 5.50 13.87 17.95
N THR A 361 4.54 13.62 17.05
CA THR A 361 4.71 13.88 15.62
C THR A 361 3.95 15.14 15.26
N LEU A 362 4.67 16.11 14.74
CA LEU A 362 4.15 17.38 14.27
C LEU A 362 4.06 17.33 12.74
N LEU A 363 2.95 17.79 12.17
CA LEU A 363 2.74 17.81 10.73
C LEU A 363 2.33 19.22 10.28
N ASP A 364 3.08 19.78 9.32
CA ASP A 364 2.73 20.99 8.55
C ASP A 364 2.26 20.54 7.18
N SER A 365 0.95 20.33 7.03
CA SER A 365 0.31 19.84 5.81
C SER A 365 -0.08 20.97 4.85
N ASN A 366 -0.09 22.22 5.33
CA ASN A 366 -0.42 23.42 4.54
C ASN A 366 0.82 24.24 4.11
N LYS A 367 2.03 23.83 4.56
CA LYS A 367 3.34 24.41 4.20
C LYS A 367 3.52 25.88 4.57
N ASN A 368 2.90 26.32 5.65
CA ASN A 368 3.05 27.68 6.14
C ASN A 368 4.24 27.86 7.10
N GLY A 369 4.97 26.77 7.40
CA GLY A 369 6.11 26.75 8.31
C GLY A 369 5.75 26.63 9.78
N LYS A 370 4.48 26.39 10.09
CA LYS A 370 3.97 26.05 11.42
C LYS A 370 3.27 24.70 11.36
N TYR A 371 3.33 23.97 12.44
CA TYR A 371 2.69 22.66 12.50
C TYR A 371 1.21 22.82 12.83
N ASP A 372 0.36 22.33 11.94
CA ASP A 372 -1.10 22.43 12.02
C ASP A 372 -1.77 21.16 12.56
N ILE A 373 -1.04 20.06 12.69
CA ILE A 373 -1.50 18.85 13.33
C ILE A 373 -0.45 18.34 14.32
N VAL A 374 -0.88 17.97 15.51
CA VAL A 374 -0.04 17.45 16.59
C VAL A 374 -0.55 16.08 16.98
N PHE A 375 0.23 15.05 16.71
CA PHE A 375 -0.02 13.69 17.19
C PHE A 375 0.83 13.43 18.42
N VAL A 376 0.20 13.00 19.49
CA VAL A 376 0.89 12.61 20.72
C VAL A 376 0.61 11.13 20.97
N LYS A 377 1.68 10.35 21.11
CA LYS A 377 1.64 9.00 21.68
C LYS A 377 2.34 9.04 23.02
N ASN A 378 1.59 8.83 24.08
CA ASN A 378 2.10 8.72 25.45
C ASN A 378 1.88 7.30 25.94
N TYR A 379 2.97 6.62 26.33
CA TYR A 379 2.95 5.20 26.69
C TYR A 379 2.99 5.00 28.19
N GLU A 380 2.23 4.02 28.66
CA GLU A 380 2.42 3.37 29.96
C GLU A 380 3.00 1.97 29.72
N ASN A 381 4.10 1.66 30.40
CA ASN A 381 4.70 0.33 30.28
C ASN A 381 4.04 -0.64 31.26
N ILE A 382 3.69 -1.83 30.78
CA ILE A 382 3.09 -2.93 31.54
C ILE A 382 3.96 -4.15 31.32
N VAL A 383 4.31 -4.84 32.41
CA VAL A 383 4.95 -6.16 32.36
C VAL A 383 3.89 -7.22 32.63
N VAL A 384 3.66 -8.08 31.67
CA VAL A 384 2.61 -9.10 31.75
C VAL A 384 2.92 -10.09 32.89
N ASP A 385 2.02 -10.21 33.88
CA ASP A 385 2.00 -11.27 34.87
C ASP A 385 1.15 -12.45 34.40
N SER A 386 -0.05 -12.14 33.92
CA SER A 386 -0.98 -13.14 33.41
C SER A 386 -1.93 -12.56 32.36
N VAL A 387 -2.40 -13.43 31.51
CA VAL A 387 -3.40 -13.13 30.46
C VAL A 387 -4.57 -14.09 30.63
N SER A 388 -5.79 -13.57 30.71
CA SER A 388 -6.99 -14.41 30.76
C SER A 388 -7.58 -14.65 29.36
N SER A 389 -8.36 -15.70 29.21
CA SER A 389 -9.13 -15.99 28.01
C SER A 389 -10.19 -14.92 27.66
N THR A 390 -10.46 -13.97 28.56
CA THR A 390 -11.41 -12.86 28.39
C THR A 390 -10.70 -11.54 28.10
N GLY A 391 -9.43 -11.55 27.66
CA GLY A 391 -8.69 -10.34 27.31
C GLY A 391 -8.19 -9.50 28.48
N LYS A 392 -8.17 -10.03 29.72
CA LYS A 392 -7.58 -9.33 30.85
C LYS A 392 -6.09 -9.60 30.94
N ILE A 393 -5.29 -8.54 30.97
CA ILE A 393 -3.86 -8.56 31.15
C ILE A 393 -3.57 -7.93 32.51
N VAL A 394 -2.87 -8.64 33.39
CA VAL A 394 -2.48 -8.16 34.74
C VAL A 394 -1.03 -7.70 34.69
N ASP A 395 -0.77 -6.48 35.15
CA ASP A 395 0.60 -5.98 35.30
C ASP A 395 1.27 -6.59 36.54
N LYS A 396 2.45 -7.13 36.32
CA LYS A 396 3.23 -7.88 37.34
C LYS A 396 3.59 -7.04 38.55
N TYR A 397 3.87 -5.78 38.36
CA TYR A 397 4.41 -4.93 39.44
C TYR A 397 3.36 -4.06 40.12
N SER A 398 2.43 -3.48 39.34
CA SER A 398 1.42 -2.58 39.89
C SER A 398 0.08 -3.26 40.16
N GLN A 399 -0.11 -4.50 39.72
CA GLN A 399 -1.37 -5.24 39.76
C GLN A 399 -2.52 -4.53 39.04
N LYS A 400 -2.21 -3.53 38.18
CA LYS A 400 -3.19 -2.93 37.29
C LYS A 400 -3.71 -3.98 36.33
N VAL A 401 -4.96 -3.83 35.92
CA VAL A 401 -5.61 -4.69 34.93
C VAL A 401 -5.91 -3.89 33.70
N LEU A 402 -5.33 -4.29 32.59
CA LEU A 402 -5.74 -3.85 31.26
C LEU A 402 -6.75 -4.85 30.72
N LYS A 403 -7.90 -4.34 30.25
CA LYS A 403 -8.98 -5.16 29.71
C LYS A 403 -9.13 -4.86 28.22
N LEU A 404 -8.74 -5.81 27.39
CA LEU A 404 -8.82 -5.76 25.93
C LEU A 404 -9.86 -6.79 25.47
N ASP A 405 -11.13 -6.38 25.41
CA ASP A 405 -12.25 -7.21 24.96
C ASP A 405 -13.11 -6.45 23.94
N ASP A 406 -14.19 -7.05 23.50
CA ASP A 406 -15.09 -6.52 22.46
C ASP A 406 -15.74 -5.15 22.81
N THR A 407 -15.49 -4.62 24.00
CA THR A 407 -16.01 -3.30 24.43
C THR A 407 -15.08 -2.15 24.14
N VAL A 408 -13.84 -2.42 23.69
CA VAL A 408 -12.83 -1.42 23.37
C VAL A 408 -12.18 -1.75 22.03
N ASP A 409 -11.76 -0.73 21.31
CA ASP A 409 -10.90 -0.90 20.14
C ASP A 409 -9.46 -1.04 20.59
N PHE A 410 -8.78 -2.08 20.14
CA PHE A 410 -7.38 -2.27 20.47
C PHE A 410 -6.58 -2.90 19.32
N ARG A 411 -5.29 -2.64 19.35
CA ARG A 411 -4.32 -3.24 18.45
C ARG A 411 -3.04 -3.56 19.20
N ILE A 412 -2.54 -4.77 19.04
CA ILE A 412 -1.27 -5.20 19.61
C ILE A 412 -0.30 -5.51 18.48
N THR A 413 0.90 -4.94 18.53
CA THR A 413 1.93 -5.18 17.53
C THR A 413 3.21 -5.71 18.17
N LYS A 414 3.89 -6.64 17.48
CA LYS A 414 5.22 -7.11 17.82
C LYS A 414 6.15 -6.90 16.63
N GLY A 415 6.96 -5.85 16.70
CA GLY A 415 7.67 -5.34 15.52
C GLY A 415 6.68 -4.76 14.51
N LEU A 416 6.62 -5.36 13.33
CA LEU A 416 5.70 -4.95 12.25
C LEU A 416 4.44 -5.83 12.16
N GLU A 417 4.36 -6.89 12.93
CA GLU A 417 3.26 -7.85 12.89
C GLU A 417 2.19 -7.50 13.93
N GLU A 418 0.93 -7.61 13.53
CA GLU A 418 -0.19 -7.55 14.45
C GLU A 418 -0.39 -8.93 15.09
N ILE A 419 -0.50 -8.96 16.40
CA ILE A 419 -0.67 -10.18 17.18
C ILE A 419 -1.96 -10.12 18.02
N SER A 420 -2.42 -11.27 18.48
CA SER A 420 -3.59 -11.38 19.35
C SER A 420 -3.23 -11.33 20.83
N VAL A 421 -4.23 -11.07 21.69
CA VAL A 421 -4.04 -11.12 23.16
C VAL A 421 -3.52 -12.50 23.61
N SER A 422 -3.90 -13.57 22.90
CA SER A 422 -3.46 -14.94 23.24
C SER A 422 -1.99 -15.23 22.92
N ASP A 423 -1.34 -14.38 22.14
CA ASP A 423 0.08 -14.52 21.80
C ASP A 423 1.00 -13.90 22.86
N LEU A 424 0.42 -13.19 23.84
CA LEU A 424 1.15 -12.59 24.95
C LEU A 424 1.50 -13.63 26.00
N ALA A 425 2.74 -13.56 26.50
CA ALA A 425 3.27 -14.43 27.53
C ALA A 425 3.64 -13.66 28.81
N GLU A 426 3.77 -14.38 29.93
CA GLU A 426 4.32 -13.83 31.16
C GLU A 426 5.71 -13.21 30.90
N TYR A 427 5.97 -12.04 31.46
CA TYR A 427 7.15 -11.18 31.28
C TYR A 427 7.23 -10.43 29.91
N ASP A 428 6.30 -10.56 29.00
CA ASP A 428 6.25 -9.62 27.89
C ASP A 428 6.08 -8.18 28.40
N VAL A 429 6.77 -7.25 27.76
CA VAL A 429 6.69 -5.82 28.08
C VAL A 429 5.87 -5.12 27.02
N LEU A 430 4.77 -4.52 27.44
CA LEU A 430 3.87 -3.76 26.56
C LEU A 430 4.08 -2.26 26.80
N SER A 431 4.24 -1.50 25.72
CA SER A 431 4.12 -0.04 25.75
C SER A 431 2.71 0.31 25.28
N VAL A 432 1.86 0.73 26.19
CA VAL A 432 0.42 0.90 25.95
C VAL A 432 0.08 2.38 25.79
N ALA A 433 -0.43 2.78 24.64
CA ALA A 433 -1.02 4.09 24.43
C ALA A 433 -2.55 3.97 24.55
N ALA A 434 -3.13 4.49 25.64
CA ALA A 434 -4.57 4.50 25.86
C ALA A 434 -5.17 5.89 25.58
N SER A 435 -6.28 5.95 24.85
CA SER A 435 -7.06 7.19 24.73
C SER A 435 -7.56 7.66 26.10
N LEU A 436 -7.89 8.95 26.26
CA LEU A 436 -8.33 9.51 27.53
C LEU A 436 -9.63 8.87 28.05
N ASP A 437 -10.53 8.50 27.14
CA ASP A 437 -11.78 7.79 27.44
C ASP A 437 -11.57 6.28 27.65
N LYS A 438 -10.37 5.76 27.37
CA LYS A 438 -10.03 4.33 27.46
C LYS A 438 -10.86 3.42 26.55
N GLU A 439 -11.28 3.94 25.43
CA GLU A 439 -12.01 3.18 24.40
C GLU A 439 -11.10 2.70 23.27
N LEU A 440 -9.89 3.27 23.14
CA LEU A 440 -8.88 2.90 22.14
C LEU A 440 -7.54 2.63 22.81
N TYR A 441 -6.89 1.52 22.45
CA TYR A 441 -5.57 1.09 22.92
C TYR A 441 -4.67 0.67 21.76
N GLU A 442 -3.42 1.14 21.77
CA GLU A 442 -2.36 0.72 20.86
C GLU A 442 -1.11 0.28 21.62
#